data_88d0017445283e40e278f048434be055
#
_entry.id   88d0017445283e40e278f048434be055
#
_cell.length_a   1.000
_cell.length_b   1.000
_cell.length_c   1.000
_cell.angle_alpha   90.00
_cell.angle_beta   90.00
_cell.angle_gamma   90.00
#
_symmetry.space_group_name_H-M   'P 1'
#
loop_
_entity.id
_entity.type
_entity.pdbx_description
1 polymer ?
#
loop_
_entity_poly.entity_id
_entity_poly.type
_entity_poly.pdbx_seq_one_letter_code
_entity_poly.pdbx_strand_id
1 'polypeptide(L)'
;MSLLRSLSLMATAAMLMFASACQSTGPVSNQVIDSAPSAVAQTNTAYTLGTGDRLRINVFGQPELSGEFLVDGTGAISLPLIGQVEAVGMSTQDLETRIATSLSNGFLLDPKVSAEVINYRPFYILGEVGRPGEYPFNSGLTVLNAVAAAGGFTYRANKKVVFIKSADGN
;
A
#
# COMPACT_ATOMS: atom_id res chain seq x y z
N MET A 1 -5.66 70.96 -44.94
CA MET A 1 -5.25 70.29 -43.69
C MET A 1 -6.44 69.92 -42.80
N SER A 2 -7.66 70.11 -43.18
CA SER A 2 -8.86 69.83 -42.40
C SER A 2 -9.48 68.43 -42.64
N LEU A 3 -9.23 67.84 -43.82
CA LEU A 3 -9.79 66.53 -44.21
C LEU A 3 -9.10 65.34 -43.59
N LEU A 4 -7.79 65.44 -43.25
CA LEU A 4 -7.08 64.38 -42.59
C LEU A 4 -7.41 64.27 -41.08
N ARG A 5 -7.86 65.36 -40.45
CA ARG A 5 -8.24 65.34 -39.02
C ARG A 5 -9.61 64.72 -38.79
N SER A 6 -10.55 64.86 -39.77
CA SER A 6 -11.89 64.26 -39.66
C SER A 6 -11.88 62.76 -39.90
N LEU A 7 -10.92 62.22 -40.72
CA LEU A 7 -10.79 60.79 -40.99
C LEU A 7 -10.17 60.05 -39.80
N SER A 8 -9.29 60.74 -39.09
CA SER A 8 -8.64 60.13 -37.84
C SER A 8 -9.63 60.01 -36.67
N LEU A 9 -10.56 60.97 -36.54
CA LEU A 9 -11.60 60.91 -35.48
C LEU A 9 -12.67 59.87 -35.75
N MET A 10 -13.02 59.60 -37.03
CA MET A 10 -13.95 58.52 -37.36
C MET A 10 -13.41 57.15 -37.21
N ALA A 11 -12.09 56.95 -37.41
CA ALA A 11 -11.43 55.69 -37.23
C ALA A 11 -11.28 55.27 -35.72
N THR A 12 -11.11 56.24 -34.82
CA THR A 12 -11.07 56.01 -33.37
C THR A 12 -12.45 55.76 -32.75
N ALA A 13 -13.53 56.32 -33.31
CA ALA A 13 -14.92 56.09 -32.88
C ALA A 13 -15.41 54.68 -33.27
N ALA A 14 -14.97 54.15 -34.42
CA ALA A 14 -15.32 52.79 -34.85
C ALA A 14 -14.65 51.66 -34.06
N MET A 15 -13.50 51.92 -33.43
CA MET A 15 -12.74 50.91 -32.66
C MET A 15 -13.23 50.72 -31.21
N LEU A 16 -14.07 51.63 -30.72
CA LEU A 16 -14.65 51.59 -29.36
C LEU A 16 -15.97 50.83 -29.25
N MET A 17 -16.57 50.41 -30.35
CA MET A 17 -17.86 49.68 -30.35
C MET A 17 -17.76 48.16 -30.41
N PHE A 18 -16.56 47.56 -30.43
CA PHE A 18 -16.39 46.10 -30.48
C PHE A 18 -16.00 45.45 -29.17
N ALA A 19 -15.98 46.18 -28.05
CA ALA A 19 -15.58 45.66 -26.75
C ALA A 19 -16.75 45.36 -25.79
N SER A 20 -17.98 45.11 -26.30
CA SER A 20 -19.14 44.91 -25.44
C SER A 20 -19.96 43.67 -25.81
N ALA A 21 -19.32 42.50 -25.89
CA ALA A 21 -20.03 41.23 -26.03
C ALA A 21 -19.20 40.06 -25.51
N CYS A 22 -19.09 39.94 -24.19
CA CYS A 22 -18.85 38.67 -23.48
C CYS A 22 -18.95 38.89 -21.96
N GLN A 23 -20.17 39.19 -21.48
CA GLN A 23 -20.49 38.96 -20.07
C GLN A 23 -21.77 38.13 -20.02
N SER A 24 -21.58 36.83 -20.28
CA SER A 24 -22.52 35.80 -19.86
C SER A 24 -22.15 35.40 -18.45
N THR A 25 -22.48 36.23 -17.48
CA THR A 25 -22.53 35.83 -16.07
C THR A 25 -23.87 35.14 -15.83
N GLY A 26 -23.99 33.90 -16.28
CA GLY A 26 -24.95 32.99 -15.68
C GLY A 26 -24.50 32.75 -14.22
N PRO A 27 -25.44 32.70 -13.25
CA PRO A 27 -25.08 32.28 -11.91
C PRO A 27 -24.57 30.84 -12.01
N VAL A 28 -23.25 30.67 -11.87
CA VAL A 28 -22.67 29.36 -11.61
C VAL A 28 -23.20 28.99 -10.24
N SER A 29 -24.26 28.22 -10.22
CA SER A 29 -24.69 27.53 -9.03
C SER A 29 -23.51 26.64 -8.66
N ASN A 30 -22.66 27.11 -7.74
CA ASN A 30 -21.75 26.27 -7.01
C ASN A 30 -22.61 25.28 -6.19
N GLN A 31 -23.12 24.27 -6.86
CA GLN A 31 -23.37 23.03 -6.15
C GLN A 31 -22.00 22.54 -5.71
N VAL A 32 -21.63 22.94 -4.53
CA VAL A 32 -20.68 22.20 -3.73
C VAL A 32 -21.31 20.81 -3.62
N ILE A 33 -20.90 19.92 -4.52
CA ILE A 33 -21.06 18.50 -4.27
C ILE A 33 -20.16 18.27 -3.07
N ASP A 34 -20.77 18.37 -1.90
CA ASP A 34 -20.20 17.91 -0.64
C ASP A 34 -20.24 16.37 -0.67
N SER A 35 -19.69 15.82 -1.75
CA SER A 35 -19.14 14.49 -1.76
C SER A 35 -17.78 14.65 -1.12
N ALA A 36 -17.78 14.79 0.21
CA ALA A 36 -16.63 14.40 0.97
C ALA A 36 -16.22 13.05 0.39
N PRO A 37 -15.02 12.91 -0.21
CA PRO A 37 -14.53 11.58 -0.47
C PRO A 37 -14.57 10.95 0.93
N SER A 38 -15.47 9.99 1.12
CA SER A 38 -15.30 9.05 2.21
C SER A 38 -13.87 8.59 2.04
N ALA A 39 -12.98 9.18 2.81
CA ALA A 39 -11.64 8.68 3.00
C ALA A 39 -11.91 7.26 3.47
N VAL A 40 -11.89 6.33 2.51
CA VAL A 40 -11.71 4.92 2.84
C VAL A 40 -10.45 5.00 3.67
N ALA A 41 -10.61 4.95 4.98
CA ALA A 41 -9.49 4.77 5.87
C ALA A 41 -8.81 3.52 5.34
N GLN A 42 -7.77 3.74 4.54
CA GLN A 42 -6.82 2.70 4.23
C GLN A 42 -6.20 2.43 5.60
N THR A 43 -6.83 1.51 6.33
CA THR A 43 -6.17 0.85 7.43
C THR A 43 -4.97 0.19 6.77
N ASN A 44 -3.87 0.91 6.77
CA ASN A 44 -2.57 0.39 6.39
C ASN A 44 -2.22 -0.59 7.51
N THR A 45 -2.92 -1.74 7.49
CA THR A 45 -2.68 -2.82 8.43
C THR A 45 -1.30 -3.32 8.08
N ALA A 46 -0.31 -2.92 8.87
CA ALA A 46 1.05 -3.40 8.71
C ALA A 46 0.99 -4.93 8.64
N TYR A 47 1.73 -5.50 7.71
CA TYR A 47 1.81 -6.96 7.58
C TYR A 47 2.28 -7.54 8.91
N THR A 48 1.61 -8.55 9.39
CA THR A 48 2.00 -9.31 10.57
C THR A 48 2.64 -10.62 10.15
N LEU A 49 3.80 -10.87 10.72
CA LEU A 49 4.60 -12.07 10.46
C LEU A 49 3.82 -13.32 10.84
N GLY A 50 4.01 -14.38 10.09
CA GLY A 50 3.40 -15.67 10.34
C GLY A 50 4.31 -16.84 10.02
N THR A 51 3.89 -18.02 10.45
CA THR A 51 4.59 -19.27 10.19
C THR A 51 4.78 -19.49 8.68
N GLY A 52 6.01 -19.79 8.28
CA GLY A 52 6.40 -19.99 6.89
C GLY A 52 6.94 -18.73 6.20
N ASP A 53 6.88 -17.56 6.84
CA ASP A 53 7.54 -16.37 6.31
C ASP A 53 9.05 -16.51 6.39
N ARG A 54 9.75 -16.06 5.36
CA ARG A 54 11.22 -16.01 5.34
C ARG A 54 11.68 -14.58 5.48
N LEU A 55 12.51 -14.34 6.47
CA LEU A 55 13.02 -13.02 6.85
C LEU A 55 14.50 -12.93 6.53
N ARG A 56 14.96 -11.78 6.09
CA ARG A 56 16.37 -11.40 6.13
C ARG A 56 16.56 -10.47 7.32
N ILE A 57 17.44 -10.86 8.24
CA ILE A 57 17.80 -10.07 9.41
C ILE A 57 19.26 -9.66 9.25
N ASN A 58 19.51 -8.38 9.44
CA ASN A 58 20.85 -7.81 9.41
C ASN A 58 21.14 -7.11 10.74
N VAL A 59 22.17 -7.56 11.43
CA VAL A 59 22.69 -6.93 12.64
C VAL A 59 23.95 -6.18 12.25
N PHE A 60 23.91 -4.84 12.33
CA PHE A 60 25.01 -3.99 11.89
C PHE A 60 26.33 -4.34 12.59
N GLY A 61 27.38 -4.53 11.80
CA GLY A 61 28.69 -4.91 12.32
C GLY A 61 28.83 -6.34 12.79
N GLN A 62 27.79 -7.18 12.64
CA GLN A 62 27.78 -8.58 13.10
C GLN A 62 27.29 -9.51 11.97
N PRO A 63 28.15 -9.83 11.00
CA PRO A 63 27.74 -10.70 9.87
C PRO A 63 27.35 -12.11 10.33
N GLU A 64 27.93 -12.61 11.42
CA GLU A 64 27.63 -13.93 11.97
C GLU A 64 26.23 -14.05 12.59
N LEU A 65 25.60 -12.91 12.94
CA LEU A 65 24.22 -12.83 13.45
C LEU A 65 23.24 -12.44 12.36
N SER A 66 23.74 -12.12 11.17
CA SER A 66 22.94 -11.69 10.02
C SER A 66 22.71 -12.87 9.09
N GLY A 67 21.52 -12.90 8.44
CA GLY A 67 21.21 -13.99 7.52
C GLY A 67 19.73 -14.09 7.20
N GLU A 68 19.37 -15.22 6.63
CA GLU A 68 17.98 -15.55 6.32
C GLU A 68 17.44 -16.53 7.36
N PHE A 69 16.27 -16.22 7.89
CA PHE A 69 15.61 -16.96 8.95
C PHE A 69 14.19 -17.29 8.54
N LEU A 70 13.75 -18.50 8.82
CA LEU A 70 12.39 -18.96 8.59
C LEU A 70 11.61 -18.88 9.90
N VAL A 71 10.40 -18.35 9.85
CA VAL A 71 9.45 -18.46 10.97
C VAL A 71 8.93 -19.89 10.99
N ASP A 72 9.30 -20.62 12.01
CA ASP A 72 9.00 -22.05 12.18
C ASP A 72 7.54 -22.32 12.58
N GLY A 73 7.21 -23.61 12.75
CA GLY A 73 5.85 -24.04 13.13
C GLY A 73 5.41 -23.60 14.52
N THR A 74 6.33 -23.16 15.37
CA THR A 74 6.03 -22.58 16.69
C THR A 74 5.81 -21.07 16.64
N GLY A 75 6.04 -20.46 15.48
CA GLY A 75 5.92 -19.01 15.30
C GLY A 75 7.16 -18.24 15.71
N ALA A 76 8.29 -18.90 15.87
CA ALA A 76 9.56 -18.32 16.29
C ALA A 76 10.61 -18.39 15.17
N ILE A 77 11.63 -17.56 15.28
CA ILE A 77 12.88 -17.63 14.51
C ILE A 77 14.03 -18.00 15.46
N SER A 78 15.02 -18.73 14.95
CA SER A 78 16.20 -19.11 15.74
C SER A 78 17.41 -18.29 15.33
N LEU A 79 17.87 -17.41 16.23
CA LEU A 79 19.07 -16.60 16.02
C LEU A 79 20.24 -17.10 16.86
N PRO A 80 21.48 -17.00 16.34
CA PRO A 80 22.66 -17.23 17.16
C PRO A 80 22.68 -16.35 18.42
N LEU A 81 23.27 -16.82 19.49
CA LEU A 81 23.43 -16.18 20.80
C LEU A 81 22.14 -16.05 21.63
N ILE A 82 21.02 -15.63 21.04
CA ILE A 82 19.76 -15.36 21.77
C ILE A 82 18.73 -16.48 21.63
N GLY A 83 18.99 -17.49 20.77
CA GLY A 83 18.10 -18.63 20.60
C GLY A 83 16.79 -18.29 19.88
N GLN A 84 15.68 -18.81 20.38
CA GLN A 84 14.35 -18.59 19.79
C GLN A 84 13.78 -17.23 20.15
N VAL A 85 13.32 -16.52 19.14
CA VAL A 85 12.62 -15.23 19.26
C VAL A 85 11.27 -15.38 18.60
N GLU A 86 10.20 -15.14 19.36
CA GLU A 86 8.83 -15.15 18.84
C GLU A 86 8.66 -14.04 17.77
N ALA A 87 8.07 -14.41 16.64
CA ALA A 87 7.89 -13.54 15.49
C ALA A 87 6.43 -13.46 15.03
N VAL A 88 5.64 -14.51 15.20
CA VAL A 88 4.25 -14.57 14.77
C VAL A 88 3.43 -13.44 15.40
N GLY A 89 2.59 -12.79 14.60
CA GLY A 89 1.70 -11.71 15.02
C GLY A 89 2.41 -10.35 15.19
N MET A 90 3.73 -10.29 15.05
CA MET A 90 4.49 -9.04 15.13
C MET A 90 4.65 -8.39 13.77
N SER A 91 4.84 -7.07 13.76
CA SER A 91 5.41 -6.38 12.61
C SER A 91 6.93 -6.63 12.53
N THR A 92 7.54 -6.37 11.39
CA THR A 92 9.01 -6.43 11.26
C THR A 92 9.70 -5.48 12.22
N GLN A 93 9.12 -4.31 12.46
CA GLN A 93 9.67 -3.29 13.38
C GLN A 93 9.62 -3.74 14.85
N ASP A 94 8.54 -4.41 15.27
CA ASP A 94 8.45 -4.98 16.62
C ASP A 94 9.49 -6.10 16.81
N LEU A 95 9.67 -6.94 15.78
CA LEU A 95 10.68 -7.98 15.78
C LEU A 95 12.11 -7.41 15.87
N GLU A 96 12.43 -6.37 15.10
CA GLU A 96 13.71 -5.65 15.18
C GLU A 96 14.00 -5.18 16.61
N THR A 97 13.00 -4.53 17.22
CA THR A 97 13.11 -4.04 18.60
C THR A 97 13.32 -5.17 19.60
N ARG A 98 12.60 -6.28 19.43
CA ARG A 98 12.72 -7.46 20.29
C ARG A 98 14.10 -8.10 20.19
N ILE A 99 14.61 -8.27 18.96
CA ILE A 99 15.95 -8.82 18.72
C ILE A 99 17.03 -7.89 19.30
N ALA A 100 16.93 -6.58 19.04
CA ALA A 100 17.88 -5.61 19.58
C ALA A 100 17.91 -5.63 21.11
N THR A 101 16.74 -5.68 21.75
CA THR A 101 16.63 -5.81 23.21
C THR A 101 17.27 -7.08 23.72
N SER A 102 17.01 -8.21 23.06
CA SER A 102 17.59 -9.51 23.46
C SER A 102 19.11 -9.54 23.31
N LEU A 103 19.64 -8.95 22.25
CA LEU A 103 21.09 -8.86 22.02
C LEU A 103 21.77 -7.89 22.99
N SER A 104 21.09 -6.80 23.39
CA SER A 104 21.65 -5.85 24.37
C SER A 104 21.78 -6.43 25.78
N ASN A 105 21.09 -7.53 26.08
CA ASN A 105 21.13 -8.22 27.37
C ASN A 105 22.40 -9.07 27.53
N GLY A 106 23.57 -8.46 27.41
CA GLY A 106 24.86 -9.09 27.73
C GLY A 106 25.65 -9.58 26.50
N PHE A 107 25.17 -9.41 25.28
CA PHE A 107 25.88 -9.83 24.07
C PHE A 107 26.48 -8.66 23.29
N LEU A 108 25.71 -7.60 23.05
CA LEU A 108 26.12 -6.44 22.24
C LEU A 108 25.77 -5.12 22.92
N LEU A 109 26.61 -4.09 22.69
CA LEU A 109 26.31 -2.72 23.07
C LEU A 109 25.58 -2.02 21.91
N ASP A 110 24.37 -1.46 22.18
CA ASP A 110 23.55 -0.70 21.22
C ASP A 110 23.41 -1.37 19.83
N PRO A 111 22.93 -2.63 19.75
CA PRO A 111 22.80 -3.35 18.49
C PRO A 111 21.79 -2.65 17.58
N LYS A 112 22.13 -2.46 16.30
CA LYS A 112 21.24 -1.97 15.25
C LYS A 112 20.79 -3.15 14.41
N VAL A 113 19.49 -3.42 14.42
CA VAL A 113 18.89 -4.57 13.73
C VAL A 113 17.93 -4.07 12.67
N SER A 114 17.95 -4.66 11.50
CA SER A 114 16.92 -4.51 10.47
C SER A 114 16.37 -5.87 10.07
N ALA A 115 15.07 -5.95 9.82
CA ALA A 115 14.40 -7.16 9.37
C ALA A 115 13.48 -6.85 8.18
N GLU A 116 13.58 -7.63 7.13
CA GLU A 116 12.73 -7.55 5.96
C GLU A 116 12.15 -8.92 5.60
N VAL A 117 10.92 -8.94 5.10
CA VAL A 117 10.32 -10.18 4.59
C VAL A 117 10.79 -10.39 3.15
N ILE A 118 11.55 -11.43 2.90
CA ILE A 118 12.02 -11.78 1.56
C ILE A 118 11.07 -12.73 0.84
N ASN A 119 10.40 -13.61 1.59
CA ASN A 119 9.36 -14.47 1.05
C ASN A 119 8.20 -14.52 2.03
N TYR A 120 7.03 -14.14 1.54
CA TYR A 120 5.79 -14.26 2.28
C TYR A 120 5.24 -15.68 2.18
N ARG A 121 4.53 -16.14 3.21
CA ARG A 121 3.76 -17.37 3.15
C ARG A 121 2.74 -17.31 2.01
N PRO A 122 2.53 -18.41 1.26
CA PRO A 122 1.55 -18.42 0.19
C PRO A 122 0.13 -18.35 0.74
N PHE A 123 -0.82 -18.01 -0.13
CA PHE A 123 -2.25 -18.06 0.17
C PHE A 123 -2.96 -19.01 -0.80
N TYR A 124 -4.15 -19.46 -0.40
CA TYR A 124 -4.93 -20.41 -1.16
C TYR A 124 -6.23 -19.79 -1.65
N ILE A 125 -6.56 -20.02 -2.91
CA ILE A 125 -7.83 -19.63 -3.51
C ILE A 125 -8.63 -20.89 -3.81
N LEU A 126 -9.83 -20.95 -3.25
CA LEU A 126 -10.79 -22.03 -3.43
C LEU A 126 -12.11 -21.46 -3.96
N GLY A 127 -12.86 -22.25 -4.69
CA GLY A 127 -14.19 -21.92 -5.20
C GLY A 127 -14.24 -21.67 -6.72
N GLU A 128 -15.20 -20.87 -7.14
CA GLU A 128 -15.53 -20.65 -8.56
C GLU A 128 -14.60 -19.59 -9.19
N VAL A 129 -13.33 -19.96 -9.30
CA VAL A 129 -12.28 -19.20 -10.01
C VAL A 129 -11.69 -20.05 -11.13
N GLY A 130 -11.03 -19.43 -12.08
CA GLY A 130 -10.47 -20.10 -13.25
C GLY A 130 -9.45 -21.20 -12.90
N ARG A 131 -8.61 -20.97 -11.89
CA ARG A 131 -7.58 -21.89 -11.40
C ARG A 131 -7.51 -21.85 -9.88
N PRO A 132 -8.28 -22.67 -9.16
CA PRO A 132 -8.12 -22.84 -7.72
C PRO A 132 -6.74 -23.40 -7.38
N GLY A 133 -6.14 -22.98 -6.27
CA GLY A 133 -4.82 -23.46 -5.87
C GLY A 133 -4.07 -22.52 -4.95
N GLU A 134 -2.77 -22.78 -4.81
CA GLU A 134 -1.82 -22.01 -4.03
C GLU A 134 -1.22 -20.88 -4.87
N TYR A 135 -1.07 -19.70 -4.26
CA TYR A 135 -0.53 -18.51 -4.91
C TYR A 135 0.46 -17.79 -3.99
N PRO A 136 1.54 -17.24 -4.56
CA PRO A 136 2.48 -16.41 -3.79
C PRO A 136 1.80 -15.11 -3.34
N PHE A 137 2.01 -14.76 -2.08
CA PHE A 137 1.55 -13.48 -1.54
C PHE A 137 2.57 -12.38 -1.85
N ASN A 138 2.07 -11.22 -2.23
CA ASN A 138 2.87 -10.00 -2.35
C ASN A 138 2.25 -8.89 -1.50
N SER A 139 3.08 -8.05 -0.91
CA SER A 139 2.59 -6.90 -0.14
C SER A 139 1.69 -6.00 -1.01
N GLY A 140 0.55 -5.58 -0.46
CA GLY A 140 -0.45 -4.79 -1.18
C GLY A 140 -1.41 -5.61 -2.06
N LEU A 141 -1.38 -6.94 -1.97
CA LEU A 141 -2.32 -7.80 -2.70
C LEU A 141 -3.75 -7.53 -2.23
N THR A 142 -4.64 -7.26 -3.18
CA THR A 142 -6.08 -7.15 -2.94
C THR A 142 -6.80 -8.45 -3.32
N VAL A 143 -8.00 -8.65 -2.75
CA VAL A 143 -8.84 -9.80 -3.12
C VAL A 143 -9.10 -9.86 -4.63
N LEU A 144 -9.31 -8.71 -5.26
CA LEU A 144 -9.56 -8.66 -6.70
C LEU A 144 -8.32 -9.06 -7.51
N ASN A 145 -7.13 -8.62 -7.09
CA ASN A 145 -5.86 -9.03 -7.72
C ASN A 145 -5.61 -10.53 -7.54
N ALA A 146 -5.91 -11.07 -6.37
CA ALA A 146 -5.80 -12.50 -6.11
C ALA A 146 -6.72 -13.32 -7.03
N VAL A 147 -7.98 -12.92 -7.17
CA VAL A 147 -8.92 -13.58 -8.10
C VAL A 147 -8.45 -13.43 -9.55
N ALA A 148 -7.92 -12.28 -9.96
CA ALA A 148 -7.39 -12.09 -11.31
C ALA A 148 -6.19 -13.02 -11.58
N ALA A 149 -5.28 -13.21 -10.60
CA ALA A 149 -4.17 -14.15 -10.69
C ALA A 149 -4.66 -15.60 -10.85
N ALA A 150 -5.80 -15.94 -10.22
CA ALA A 150 -6.46 -17.23 -10.36
C ALA A 150 -7.25 -17.40 -11.68
N GLY A 151 -7.11 -16.50 -12.64
CA GLY A 151 -7.80 -16.55 -13.93
C GLY A 151 -9.23 -15.99 -13.92
N GLY A 152 -9.56 -15.20 -12.91
CA GLY A 152 -10.87 -14.54 -12.77
C GLY A 152 -11.96 -15.46 -12.21
N PHE A 153 -13.13 -14.91 -12.05
CA PHE A 153 -14.32 -15.64 -11.63
C PHE A 153 -14.89 -16.48 -12.77
N THR A 154 -15.33 -17.70 -12.49
CA THR A 154 -16.10 -18.49 -13.45
C THR A 154 -17.50 -17.91 -13.67
N TYR A 155 -18.24 -18.44 -14.66
CA TYR A 155 -19.61 -18.01 -14.94
C TYR A 155 -20.59 -18.36 -13.80
N ARG A 156 -20.24 -19.31 -12.93
CA ARG A 156 -21.05 -19.78 -11.79
C ARG A 156 -20.80 -18.99 -10.51
N ALA A 157 -19.75 -18.15 -10.49
CA ALA A 157 -19.30 -17.47 -9.29
C ALA A 157 -20.33 -16.44 -8.79
N ASN A 158 -20.56 -16.46 -7.48
CA ASN A 158 -21.25 -15.37 -6.80
C ASN A 158 -20.24 -14.24 -6.51
N LYS A 159 -20.20 -13.23 -7.38
CA LYS A 159 -19.24 -12.10 -7.29
C LYS A 159 -19.53 -11.11 -6.17
N LYS A 160 -20.65 -11.28 -5.44
CA LYS A 160 -21.07 -10.34 -4.37
C LYS A 160 -20.44 -10.68 -3.02
N VAL A 161 -19.99 -11.91 -2.84
CA VAL A 161 -19.49 -12.40 -1.54
C VAL A 161 -18.19 -13.15 -1.75
N VAL A 162 -17.18 -12.80 -0.97
CA VAL A 162 -15.90 -13.50 -0.86
C VAL A 162 -15.63 -13.75 0.62
N PHE A 163 -15.31 -14.99 0.97
CA PHE A 163 -14.91 -15.35 2.32
C PHE A 163 -13.39 -15.34 2.41
N ILE A 164 -12.87 -14.58 3.37
CA ILE A 164 -11.46 -14.57 3.70
C ILE A 164 -11.31 -15.30 5.02
N LYS A 165 -10.51 -16.36 5.01
CA LYS A 165 -10.19 -17.11 6.24
C LYS A 165 -8.72 -16.87 6.56
N SER A 166 -8.44 -16.32 7.73
CA SER A 166 -7.08 -16.21 8.25
C SER A 166 -6.60 -17.57 8.77
N ALA A 167 -5.29 -17.81 8.74
CA ALA A 167 -4.68 -18.99 9.34
C ALA A 167 -4.92 -19.08 10.86
N ASP A 168 -5.15 -17.93 11.50
CA ASP A 168 -5.38 -17.83 12.94
C ASP A 168 -6.84 -18.14 13.34
N GLY A 169 -7.67 -18.57 12.40
CA GLY A 169 -9.00 -19.10 12.68
C GLY A 169 -10.12 -18.08 12.92
N ASN A 170 -9.87 -16.81 12.64
CA ASN A 170 -10.86 -15.73 12.74
C ASN A 170 -11.50 -15.42 11.38
#